data_cb7de17b8536e7044b400f22f9cf553b
#
_entry.id   cb7de17b8536e7044b400f22f9cf553b
#
_cell.length_a   1.000
_cell.length_b   1.000
_cell.length_c   1.000
_cell.angle_alpha   90.00
_cell.angle_beta   90.00
_cell.angle_gamma   90.00
#
_symmetry.space_group_name_H-M   'P 1'
#
loop_
_entity.id
_entity.type
_entity.pdbx_description
1 polymer ?
#
loop_
_entity_poly.entity_id
_entity_poly.type
_entity_poly.pdbx_seq_one_letter_code
_entity_poly.pdbx_strand_id
1 'polypeptide(L)'
;GRDHFSHVELALDDEGTFLGLRVKTIANMGAYLSSFASSVPTYLYGTLLAGQYKTPAIYVEVDAVFTNTAPVDAYRGAGRPEASFLIERITTMAAREMDIDPAELRRRNFIQPEDFPYQTPVALEYDTGNYGVSLDKALEMSGYAEFSARQQQSVSSGKLRGIGISCYIEACGIAPSQVAGSLGAGVGLWESGEIRVNPTGNV
;
A
#
# COMPACT_ATOMS: atom_id res chain seq x y z
N GLY A 1 11.36 13.09 -5.58
CA GLY A 1 10.65 13.04 -4.31
C GLY A 1 9.23 12.58 -4.49
N ARG A 2 8.58 12.28 -3.38
CA ARG A 2 7.16 11.96 -3.31
C ARG A 2 6.43 13.20 -2.87
N ASP A 3 5.66 13.80 -3.76
CA ASP A 3 5.00 15.07 -3.52
C ASP A 3 3.58 15.01 -4.08
N HIS A 4 2.68 14.55 -3.22
CA HIS A 4 1.26 14.36 -3.50
C HIS A 4 0.44 15.23 -2.55
N PHE A 5 -0.56 15.90 -3.10
CA PHE A 5 -1.66 16.46 -2.34
C PHE A 5 -2.91 15.64 -2.60
N SER A 6 -3.39 14.92 -1.59
CA SER A 6 -4.50 13.98 -1.76
C SER A 6 -5.68 14.35 -0.87
N HIS A 7 -6.87 14.38 -1.47
CA HIS A 7 -8.14 14.39 -0.78
C HIS A 7 -8.70 12.96 -0.75
N VAL A 8 -9.02 12.46 0.44
CA VAL A 8 -9.39 11.06 0.65
C VAL A 8 -10.66 10.98 1.47
N GLU A 9 -11.59 10.13 1.03
CA GLU A 9 -12.83 9.84 1.72
C GLU A 9 -13.00 8.33 1.82
N LEU A 10 -13.29 7.85 3.03
CA LEU A 10 -13.59 6.45 3.31
C LEU A 10 -15.02 6.35 3.85
N ALA A 11 -15.86 5.60 3.17
CA ALA A 11 -17.22 5.30 3.61
C ALA A 11 -17.22 3.98 4.39
N LEU A 12 -17.85 4.01 5.56
CA LEU A 12 -18.01 2.87 6.45
C LEU A 12 -19.48 2.76 6.88
N ASP A 13 -19.89 1.55 7.26
CA ASP A 13 -21.13 1.35 8.03
C ASP A 13 -20.89 1.61 9.53
N ASP A 14 -21.96 1.49 10.33
CA ASP A 14 -21.90 1.72 11.77
C ASP A 14 -21.04 0.69 12.51
N GLU A 15 -20.79 -0.47 11.92
CA GLU A 15 -19.93 -1.53 12.44
C GLU A 15 -18.46 -1.36 12.02
N GLY A 16 -18.16 -0.40 11.14
CA GLY A 16 -16.82 -0.11 10.64
C GLY A 16 -16.41 -0.95 9.43
N THR A 17 -17.37 -1.55 8.71
CA THR A 17 -17.09 -2.22 7.43
C THR A 17 -16.86 -1.19 6.35
N PHE A 18 -15.81 -1.37 5.54
CA PHE A 18 -15.51 -0.48 4.41
C PHE A 18 -16.54 -0.66 3.29
N LEU A 19 -17.18 0.44 2.91
CA LEU A 19 -18.16 0.49 1.82
C LEU A 19 -17.59 1.10 0.54
N GLY A 20 -16.63 2.01 0.67
CA GLY A 20 -16.00 2.64 -0.48
C GLY A 20 -14.87 3.59 -0.12
N LEU A 21 -13.94 3.75 -1.06
CA LEU A 21 -12.81 4.67 -0.97
C LEU A 21 -12.83 5.61 -2.17
N ARG A 22 -12.74 6.90 -1.93
CA ARG A 22 -12.56 7.92 -2.97
C ARG A 22 -11.28 8.68 -2.75
N VAL A 23 -10.43 8.73 -3.78
CA VAL A 23 -9.13 9.40 -3.74
C VAL A 23 -9.00 10.33 -4.93
N LYS A 24 -8.69 11.60 -4.64
CA LYS A 24 -8.28 12.58 -5.65
C LYS A 24 -6.91 13.11 -5.27
N THR A 25 -5.95 13.01 -6.18
CA THR A 25 -4.57 13.35 -5.93
C THR A 25 -4.05 14.32 -6.99
N ILE A 26 -3.40 15.39 -6.56
CA ILE A 26 -2.54 16.20 -7.40
C ILE A 26 -1.11 15.71 -7.15
N ALA A 27 -0.45 15.23 -8.21
CA ALA A 27 0.89 14.66 -8.13
C ALA A 27 1.90 15.53 -8.87
N ASN A 28 2.93 15.99 -8.15
CA ASN A 28 4.04 16.73 -8.74
C ASN A 28 4.93 15.78 -9.58
N MET A 29 5.12 16.12 -10.86
CA MET A 29 5.98 15.38 -11.80
C MET A 29 7.37 16.00 -11.96
N GLY A 30 7.59 17.19 -11.41
CA GLY A 30 8.79 17.98 -11.65
C GLY A 30 8.77 18.70 -13.00
N ALA A 31 9.93 19.15 -13.47
CA ALA A 31 10.04 20.02 -14.64
C ALA A 31 9.89 19.27 -15.98
N TYR A 32 10.16 17.98 -16.01
CA TYR A 32 10.02 17.12 -17.18
C TYR A 32 9.88 15.65 -16.74
N LEU A 33 9.39 14.79 -17.64
CA LEU A 33 9.25 13.37 -17.35
C LEU A 33 10.56 12.63 -17.56
N SER A 34 10.91 11.76 -16.63
CA SER A 34 11.89 10.68 -16.86
C SER A 34 11.22 9.52 -17.59
N SER A 35 11.99 8.47 -17.92
CA SER A 35 11.50 7.31 -18.67
C SER A 35 10.36 6.56 -17.96
N PHE A 36 10.26 6.62 -16.65
CA PHE A 36 9.30 5.86 -15.84
C PHE A 36 8.42 6.73 -14.91
N ALA A 37 8.67 8.04 -14.86
CA ALA A 37 8.06 8.95 -13.89
C ALA A 37 6.52 8.94 -13.92
N SER A 38 5.93 8.88 -15.11
CA SER A 38 4.47 8.97 -15.26
C SER A 38 3.71 7.82 -14.60
N SER A 39 4.32 6.63 -14.51
CA SER A 39 3.68 5.46 -13.91
C SER A 39 3.72 5.45 -12.37
N VAL A 40 4.67 6.16 -11.75
CA VAL A 40 4.86 6.14 -10.29
C VAL A 40 3.65 6.70 -9.54
N PRO A 41 3.20 7.95 -9.77
CA PRO A 41 2.07 8.51 -9.05
C PRO A 41 0.71 8.10 -9.61
N THR A 42 0.65 7.41 -10.74
CA THR A 42 -0.59 7.02 -11.42
C THR A 42 -0.88 5.54 -11.24
N TYR A 43 -0.40 4.71 -12.18
CA TYR A 43 -0.69 3.29 -12.22
C TYR A 43 -0.18 2.56 -10.96
N LEU A 44 1.09 2.73 -10.61
CA LEU A 44 1.69 2.03 -9.46
C LEU A 44 1.14 2.49 -8.11
N TYR A 45 0.69 3.73 -8.03
CA TYR A 45 -0.02 4.26 -6.88
C TYR A 45 -1.47 3.77 -6.83
N GLY A 46 -2.23 3.98 -7.92
CA GLY A 46 -3.66 3.71 -7.97
C GLY A 46 -4.00 2.23 -7.77
N THR A 47 -3.21 1.32 -8.34
CA THR A 47 -3.48 -0.12 -8.31
C THR A 47 -3.29 -0.76 -6.93
N LEU A 48 -2.61 -0.10 -5.98
CA LEU A 48 -2.44 -0.60 -4.61
C LEU A 48 -3.30 0.12 -3.57
N LEU A 49 -4.23 0.98 -3.96
CA LEU A 49 -5.15 1.65 -3.03
C LEU A 49 -6.18 0.70 -2.40
N ALA A 50 -6.32 -0.53 -2.88
CA ALA A 50 -7.06 -1.57 -2.16
C ALA A 50 -6.35 -2.00 -0.86
N GLY A 51 -5.01 -1.93 -0.83
CA GLY A 51 -4.23 -2.42 0.31
C GLY A 51 -4.54 -3.89 0.60
N GLN A 52 -4.67 -4.24 1.86
CA GLN A 52 -5.08 -5.57 2.31
C GLN A 52 -6.59 -5.69 2.56
N TYR A 53 -7.37 -4.68 2.13
CA TYR A 53 -8.75 -4.50 2.55
C TYR A 53 -9.77 -4.90 1.49
N LYS A 54 -10.88 -5.46 1.95
CA LYS A 54 -12.04 -5.83 1.15
C LYS A 54 -12.94 -4.61 0.97
N THR A 55 -12.46 -3.64 0.18
CA THR A 55 -13.21 -2.42 -0.13
C THR A 55 -13.97 -2.62 -1.46
N PRO A 56 -15.31 -2.66 -1.45
CA PRO A 56 -16.08 -3.06 -2.65
C PRO A 56 -16.04 -2.05 -3.79
N ALA A 57 -15.82 -0.77 -3.49
CA ALA A 57 -15.76 0.28 -4.49
C ALA A 57 -14.60 1.25 -4.23
N ILE A 58 -13.77 1.48 -5.23
CA ILE A 58 -12.66 2.42 -5.14
C ILE A 58 -12.68 3.34 -6.37
N TYR A 59 -12.69 4.65 -6.11
CA TYR A 59 -12.52 5.68 -7.14
C TYR A 59 -11.18 6.37 -6.95
N VAL A 60 -10.39 6.44 -8.01
CA VAL A 60 -9.08 7.09 -8.03
C VAL A 60 -8.99 8.07 -9.19
N GLU A 61 -8.61 9.29 -8.88
CA GLU A 61 -8.32 10.34 -9.86
C GLU A 61 -6.96 10.96 -9.52
N VAL A 62 -6.08 11.05 -10.51
CA VAL A 62 -4.76 11.65 -10.34
C VAL A 62 -4.51 12.69 -11.42
N ASP A 63 -4.34 13.94 -10.98
CA ASP A 63 -3.86 15.05 -11.80
C ASP A 63 -2.34 15.15 -11.69
N ALA A 64 -1.63 14.68 -12.72
CA ALA A 64 -0.18 14.76 -12.79
C ALA A 64 0.23 16.13 -13.34
N VAL A 65 0.90 16.96 -12.54
CA VAL A 65 1.23 18.34 -12.88
C VAL A 65 2.74 18.59 -13.00
N PHE A 66 3.13 19.35 -13.99
CA PHE A 66 4.51 19.82 -14.08
C PHE A 66 4.76 20.98 -13.12
N THR A 67 5.96 21.00 -12.57
CA THR A 67 6.45 22.09 -11.70
C THR A 67 7.89 22.42 -12.05
N ASN A 68 8.46 23.42 -11.38
CA ASN A 68 9.87 23.81 -11.55
C ASN A 68 10.82 23.06 -10.60
N THR A 69 10.42 21.91 -10.08
CA THR A 69 11.25 21.09 -9.19
C THR A 69 12.00 19.99 -9.96
N ALA A 70 12.85 19.26 -9.27
CA ALA A 70 13.51 18.09 -9.83
C ALA A 70 12.48 17.07 -10.34
N PRO A 71 12.73 16.38 -11.47
CA PRO A 71 11.85 15.34 -11.99
C PRO A 71 11.62 14.23 -10.98
N VAL A 72 10.40 13.72 -10.97
CA VAL A 72 10.07 12.51 -10.21
C VAL A 72 10.56 11.29 -10.99
N ASP A 73 11.12 10.33 -10.27
CA ASP A 73 11.46 9.03 -10.82
C ASP A 73 11.26 7.94 -9.77
N ALA A 74 11.36 6.68 -10.21
CA ALA A 74 11.15 5.54 -9.35
C ALA A 74 12.17 5.50 -8.20
N TYR A 75 11.66 5.52 -6.98
CA TYR A 75 12.38 5.15 -5.78
C TYR A 75 11.78 3.85 -5.24
N ARG A 76 12.51 3.06 -4.47
CA ARG A 76 12.01 1.76 -3.98
C ARG A 76 10.56 1.84 -3.50
N GLY A 77 9.70 0.97 -4.06
CA GLY A 77 8.26 0.97 -3.87
C GLY A 77 7.45 1.72 -4.93
N ALA A 78 8.00 2.78 -5.55
CA ALA A 78 7.48 3.42 -6.76
C ALA A 78 5.94 3.61 -6.78
N GLY A 79 5.41 4.50 -5.94
CA GLY A 79 3.96 4.77 -5.81
C GLY A 79 3.23 3.93 -4.76
N ARG A 80 3.74 2.74 -4.46
CA ARG A 80 3.13 1.85 -3.45
C ARG A 80 3.27 2.34 -2.02
N PRO A 81 4.40 2.96 -1.60
CA PRO A 81 4.48 3.59 -0.26
C PRO A 81 3.50 4.72 -0.09
N GLU A 82 3.23 5.49 -1.13
CA GLU A 82 2.25 6.57 -1.13
C GLU A 82 0.82 6.01 -0.96
N ALA A 83 0.50 4.93 -1.67
CA ALA A 83 -0.78 4.24 -1.51
C ALA A 83 -0.93 3.65 -0.10
N SER A 84 0.11 2.97 0.40
CA SER A 84 0.11 2.40 1.75
C SER A 84 -0.04 3.47 2.82
N PHE A 85 0.69 4.57 2.72
CA PHE A 85 0.56 5.69 3.64
C PHE A 85 -0.87 6.23 3.68
N LEU A 86 -1.47 6.44 2.51
CA LEU A 86 -2.80 7.02 2.38
C LEU A 86 -3.86 6.12 3.01
N ILE A 87 -3.92 4.85 2.60
CA ILE A 87 -4.96 3.92 3.09
C ILE A 87 -4.79 3.64 4.59
N GLU A 88 -3.57 3.48 5.07
CA GLU A 88 -3.30 3.22 6.48
C GLU A 88 -3.57 4.43 7.36
N ARG A 89 -3.33 5.64 6.82
CA ARG A 89 -3.64 6.89 7.53
C ARG A 89 -5.15 7.09 7.68
N ILE A 90 -5.92 6.94 6.59
CA ILE A 90 -7.38 7.11 6.65
C ILE A 90 -8.03 6.03 7.53
N THR A 91 -7.56 4.78 7.47
CA THR A 91 -8.02 3.69 8.34
C THR A 91 -7.78 4.00 9.81
N THR A 92 -6.60 4.54 10.14
CA THR A 92 -6.31 4.94 11.54
C THR A 92 -7.18 6.11 12.01
N MET A 93 -7.48 7.06 11.11
CA MET A 93 -8.38 8.17 11.43
C MET A 93 -9.81 7.66 11.66
N ALA A 94 -10.32 6.81 10.78
CA ALA A 94 -11.64 6.20 10.92
C ALA A 94 -11.77 5.41 12.23
N ALA A 95 -10.76 4.61 12.58
CA ALA A 95 -10.75 3.87 13.84
C ALA A 95 -10.90 4.78 15.06
N ARG A 96 -10.22 5.93 15.05
CA ARG A 96 -10.31 6.93 16.13
C ARG A 96 -11.68 7.63 16.20
N GLU A 97 -12.24 7.97 15.05
CA GLU A 97 -13.55 8.65 14.98
C GLU A 97 -14.69 7.72 15.41
N MET A 98 -14.55 6.43 15.14
CA MET A 98 -15.52 5.41 15.51
C MET A 98 -15.29 4.81 16.91
N ASP A 99 -14.23 5.23 17.61
CA ASP A 99 -13.80 4.64 18.90
C ASP A 99 -13.57 3.13 18.82
N ILE A 100 -13.04 2.65 17.69
CA ILE A 100 -12.67 1.26 17.44
C ILE A 100 -11.16 1.13 17.54
N ASP A 101 -10.67 0.03 18.14
CA ASP A 101 -9.24 -0.27 18.15
C ASP A 101 -8.68 -0.33 16.72
N PRO A 102 -7.56 0.37 16.43
CA PRO A 102 -7.02 0.42 15.06
C PRO A 102 -6.62 -0.94 14.48
N ALA A 103 -6.21 -1.90 15.31
CA ALA A 103 -5.92 -3.26 14.85
C ALA A 103 -7.22 -4.01 14.54
N GLU A 104 -8.24 -3.83 15.36
CA GLU A 104 -9.55 -4.46 15.17
C GLU A 104 -10.26 -3.95 13.92
N LEU A 105 -10.24 -2.63 13.65
CA LEU A 105 -10.83 -2.08 12.42
C LEU A 105 -10.17 -2.67 11.17
N ARG A 106 -8.84 -2.87 11.19
CA ARG A 106 -8.11 -3.53 10.11
C ARG A 106 -8.53 -4.97 9.93
N ARG A 107 -8.61 -5.73 11.04
CA ARG A 107 -8.98 -7.14 11.03
C ARG A 107 -10.36 -7.37 10.39
N ARG A 108 -11.34 -6.53 10.73
CA ARG A 108 -12.71 -6.60 10.17
C ARG A 108 -12.74 -6.46 8.66
N ASN A 109 -11.82 -5.66 8.13
CA ASN A 109 -11.81 -5.28 6.71
C ASN A 109 -10.78 -6.03 5.88
N PHE A 110 -9.97 -6.91 6.46
CA PHE A 110 -9.02 -7.71 5.69
C PHE A 110 -9.71 -8.64 4.70
N ILE A 111 -9.09 -8.79 3.54
CA ILE A 111 -9.37 -9.90 2.63
C ILE A 111 -9.02 -11.19 3.37
N GLN A 112 -9.98 -12.10 3.49
CA GLN A 112 -9.82 -13.34 4.24
C GLN A 112 -9.15 -14.43 3.39
N PRO A 113 -8.50 -15.45 4.00
CA PRO A 113 -7.84 -16.51 3.25
C PRO A 113 -8.75 -17.24 2.24
N GLU A 114 -10.03 -17.36 2.55
CA GLU A 114 -11.03 -17.99 1.68
C GLU A 114 -11.51 -17.12 0.51
N ASP A 115 -11.20 -15.83 0.53
CA ASP A 115 -11.56 -14.91 -0.56
C ASP A 115 -10.56 -14.99 -1.75
N PHE A 116 -9.40 -15.62 -1.57
CA PHE A 116 -8.38 -15.70 -2.61
C PHE A 116 -8.65 -16.81 -3.66
N PRO A 117 -8.30 -16.56 -4.95
CA PRO A 117 -7.72 -15.34 -5.49
C PRO A 117 -8.71 -14.19 -5.45
N TYR A 118 -8.25 -12.99 -5.04
CA TYR A 118 -9.11 -11.84 -4.83
C TYR A 118 -8.88 -10.75 -5.89
N GLN A 119 -9.90 -10.51 -6.71
CA GLN A 119 -9.89 -9.42 -7.68
C GLN A 119 -10.20 -8.10 -6.97
N THR A 120 -9.22 -7.21 -6.92
CA THR A 120 -9.43 -5.87 -6.36
C THR A 120 -10.24 -4.98 -7.31
N PRO A 121 -10.92 -3.93 -6.82
CA PRO A 121 -11.61 -2.96 -7.68
C PRO A 121 -10.68 -2.10 -8.53
N VAL A 122 -9.37 -2.15 -8.31
CA VAL A 122 -8.35 -1.27 -8.94
C VAL A 122 -7.31 -2.03 -9.77
N ALA A 123 -7.72 -3.04 -10.48
CA ALA A 123 -7.00 -3.78 -11.50
C ALA A 123 -6.19 -5.02 -11.04
N LEU A 124 -5.61 -5.06 -9.84
CA LEU A 124 -4.81 -6.20 -9.42
C LEU A 124 -5.66 -7.35 -8.90
N GLU A 125 -5.28 -8.57 -9.25
CA GLU A 125 -5.72 -9.79 -8.59
C GLU A 125 -4.64 -10.24 -7.61
N TYR A 126 -5.03 -10.52 -6.37
CA TYR A 126 -4.15 -11.05 -5.34
C TYR A 126 -4.29 -12.57 -5.29
N ASP A 127 -3.18 -13.26 -5.31
CA ASP A 127 -3.11 -14.72 -5.46
C ASP A 127 -3.43 -15.47 -4.16
N THR A 128 -2.87 -15.07 -3.04
CA THR A 128 -3.03 -15.72 -1.74
C THR A 128 -2.67 -14.80 -0.59
N GLY A 129 -3.15 -15.08 0.62
CA GLY A 129 -2.78 -14.32 1.81
C GLY A 129 -3.46 -14.81 3.08
N ASN A 130 -2.87 -14.44 4.21
CA ASN A 130 -3.46 -14.57 5.55
C ASN A 130 -2.99 -13.37 6.38
N TYR A 131 -3.64 -12.25 6.18
CA TYR A 131 -3.22 -10.96 6.77
C TYR A 131 -3.44 -10.92 8.29
N GLY A 132 -4.47 -11.62 8.78
CA GLY A 132 -4.76 -11.70 10.21
C GLY A 132 -3.61 -12.29 11.01
N VAL A 133 -3.02 -13.39 10.53
CA VAL A 133 -1.88 -14.05 11.21
C VAL A 133 -0.66 -13.13 11.31
N SER A 134 -0.38 -12.36 10.24
CA SER A 134 0.74 -11.41 10.24
C SER A 134 0.50 -10.27 11.24
N LEU A 135 -0.72 -9.73 11.28
CA LEU A 135 -1.11 -8.71 12.25
C LEU A 135 -1.00 -9.24 13.68
N ASP A 136 -1.56 -10.41 13.96
CA ASP A 136 -1.52 -11.02 15.30
C ASP A 136 -0.09 -11.19 15.79
N LYS A 137 0.80 -11.66 14.93
CA LYS A 137 2.21 -11.83 15.28
C LYS A 137 2.89 -10.50 15.56
N ALA A 138 2.59 -9.46 14.80
CA ALA A 138 3.13 -8.11 15.03
C ALA A 138 2.63 -7.52 16.35
N LEU A 139 1.34 -7.69 16.65
CA LEU A 139 0.73 -7.23 17.91
C LEU A 139 1.33 -7.94 19.13
N GLU A 140 1.52 -9.26 19.05
CA GLU A 140 2.18 -10.06 20.09
C GLU A 140 3.62 -9.55 20.32
N MET A 141 4.42 -9.45 19.26
CA MET A 141 5.83 -9.04 19.35
C MET A 141 6.02 -7.63 19.87
N SER A 142 5.09 -6.72 19.58
CA SER A 142 5.13 -5.33 20.06
C SER A 142 4.60 -5.17 21.50
N GLY A 143 3.98 -6.19 22.07
CA GLY A 143 3.24 -6.12 23.33
C GLY A 143 2.11 -5.09 23.23
N TYR A 144 1.33 -5.14 22.17
CA TYR A 144 0.27 -4.16 21.89
C TYR A 144 -0.77 -4.10 23.00
N ALA A 145 -1.17 -5.24 23.54
CA ALA A 145 -2.19 -5.32 24.60
C ALA A 145 -1.80 -4.51 25.85
N GLU A 146 -0.52 -4.47 26.19
CA GLU A 146 0.00 -3.75 27.34
C GLU A 146 0.46 -2.31 27.02
N PHE A 147 0.27 -1.87 25.77
CA PHE A 147 0.79 -0.57 25.35
C PHE A 147 0.20 0.60 26.12
N SER A 148 -1.09 0.60 26.39
CA SER A 148 -1.78 1.66 27.15
C SER A 148 -1.18 1.84 28.55
N ALA A 149 -0.93 0.74 29.25
CA ALA A 149 -0.29 0.79 30.59
C ALA A 149 1.14 1.33 30.50
N ARG A 150 1.92 0.88 29.51
CA ARG A 150 3.29 1.38 29.27
C ARG A 150 3.33 2.85 28.89
N GLN A 151 2.32 3.33 28.14
CA GLN A 151 2.19 4.73 27.78
C GLN A 151 1.94 5.59 29.01
N GLN A 152 0.98 5.21 29.86
CA GLN A 152 0.69 5.92 31.10
C GLN A 152 1.89 6.00 32.05
N GLN A 153 2.61 4.89 32.22
CA GLN A 153 3.84 4.85 33.02
C GLN A 153 4.93 5.77 32.43
N SER A 154 5.03 5.89 31.13
CA SER A 154 6.01 6.77 30.49
C SER A 154 5.68 8.24 30.72
N VAL A 155 4.41 8.63 30.64
CA VAL A 155 3.96 10.00 30.94
C VAL A 155 4.35 10.38 32.38
N SER A 156 4.15 9.48 33.34
CA SER A 156 4.54 9.70 34.75
C SER A 156 6.05 9.92 34.92
N SER A 157 6.87 9.43 34.01
CA SER A 157 8.32 9.64 33.98
C SER A 157 8.77 10.78 33.06
N GLY A 158 7.85 11.61 32.57
CA GLY A 158 8.13 12.74 31.68
C GLY A 158 8.48 12.33 30.22
N LYS A 159 8.13 11.12 29.81
CA LYS A 159 8.37 10.62 28.45
C LYS A 159 7.05 10.33 27.73
N LEU A 160 7.01 10.64 26.43
CA LEU A 160 5.89 10.29 25.57
C LEU A 160 6.21 9.00 24.79
N ARG A 161 5.24 8.11 24.71
CA ARG A 161 5.31 6.91 23.86
C ARG A 161 4.16 6.93 22.87
N GLY A 162 4.45 6.49 21.64
CA GLY A 162 3.48 6.26 20.60
C GLY A 162 3.63 4.87 20.01
N ILE A 163 2.54 4.33 19.49
CA ILE A 163 2.54 3.13 18.67
C ILE A 163 1.76 3.42 17.39
N GLY A 164 2.20 2.86 16.28
CA GLY A 164 1.52 2.93 15.01
C GLY A 164 1.47 1.57 14.36
N ILE A 165 0.41 1.32 13.61
CA ILE A 165 0.21 0.10 12.83
C ILE A 165 0.15 0.50 11.37
N SER A 166 0.85 -0.25 10.52
CA SER A 166 0.73 -0.19 9.07
C SER A 166 0.70 -1.60 8.51
N CYS A 167 -0.39 -1.94 7.85
CA CYS A 167 -0.57 -3.20 7.15
C CYS A 167 -0.46 -2.94 5.65
N TYR A 168 0.54 -3.53 4.99
CA TYR A 168 0.77 -3.25 3.58
C TYR A 168 1.06 -4.52 2.79
N ILE A 169 0.78 -4.45 1.51
CA ILE A 169 1.16 -5.45 0.52
C ILE A 169 2.09 -4.78 -0.49
N GLU A 170 3.07 -5.52 -0.99
CA GLU A 170 3.99 -5.07 -2.02
C GLU A 170 3.84 -5.96 -3.26
N ALA A 171 3.71 -5.36 -4.42
CA ALA A 171 3.78 -6.07 -5.68
C ALA A 171 5.25 -6.21 -6.09
N CYS A 172 5.83 -7.35 -5.82
CA CYS A 172 7.18 -7.69 -6.22
C CYS A 172 7.17 -8.37 -7.59
N GLY A 173 8.04 -7.90 -8.49
CA GLY A 173 8.10 -8.42 -9.85
C GLY A 173 6.99 -7.87 -10.75
N ILE A 174 7.39 -7.21 -11.83
CA ILE A 174 6.47 -6.71 -12.86
C ILE A 174 6.59 -7.59 -14.11
N ALA A 175 6.85 -8.85 -13.90
CA ALA A 175 6.95 -9.87 -14.92
C ALA A 175 5.66 -10.68 -15.01
N PRO A 176 5.37 -11.30 -16.16
CA PRO A 176 6.17 -11.22 -17.39
C PRO A 176 6.00 -9.90 -18.14
N SER A 177 7.00 -9.55 -18.94
CA SER A 177 6.99 -8.33 -19.78
C SER A 177 5.74 -8.22 -20.67
N GLN A 178 5.17 -9.33 -21.08
CA GLN A 178 3.95 -9.37 -21.87
C GLN A 178 2.74 -8.80 -21.10
N VAL A 179 2.61 -9.14 -19.82
CA VAL A 179 1.51 -8.62 -18.98
C VAL A 179 1.71 -7.12 -18.72
N ALA A 180 2.93 -6.71 -18.36
CA ALA A 180 3.25 -5.30 -18.17
C ALA A 180 3.06 -4.49 -19.46
N GLY A 181 3.42 -5.05 -20.62
CA GLY A 181 3.22 -4.43 -21.93
C GLY A 181 1.74 -4.25 -22.28
N SER A 182 0.88 -5.19 -21.92
CA SER A 182 -0.58 -5.06 -22.13
C SER A 182 -1.20 -3.92 -21.33
N LEU A 183 -0.55 -3.50 -20.25
CA LEU A 183 -0.92 -2.37 -19.42
C LEU A 183 -0.28 -1.04 -19.86
N GLY A 184 0.34 -1.02 -21.05
CA GLY A 184 0.94 0.17 -21.65
C GLY A 184 2.41 0.43 -21.28
N ALA A 185 3.09 -0.47 -20.56
CA ALA A 185 4.52 -0.36 -20.33
C ALA A 185 5.30 -0.64 -21.63
N GLY A 186 5.75 0.41 -22.30
CA GLY A 186 6.51 0.31 -23.55
C GLY A 186 7.96 -0.10 -23.37
N VAL A 187 8.42 -0.37 -22.16
CA VAL A 187 9.77 -0.82 -21.82
C VAL A 187 9.78 -2.32 -21.54
N GLY A 188 10.79 -3.03 -22.04
CA GLY A 188 10.98 -4.44 -21.69
C GLY A 188 11.33 -4.58 -20.20
N LEU A 189 10.58 -5.44 -19.53
CA LEU A 189 10.86 -5.85 -18.15
C LEU A 189 11.45 -7.25 -18.24
N TRP A 190 12.76 -7.29 -18.48
CA TRP A 190 13.46 -8.52 -18.76
C TRP A 190 13.78 -9.28 -17.47
N GLU A 191 13.39 -10.52 -17.45
CA GLU A 191 13.92 -11.50 -16.53
C GLU A 191 14.72 -12.52 -17.32
N SER A 192 15.93 -12.79 -16.91
CA SER A 192 16.78 -13.80 -17.55
C SER A 192 17.57 -14.56 -16.49
N GLY A 193 17.72 -15.85 -16.72
CA GLY A 193 18.62 -16.71 -15.97
C GLY A 193 19.54 -17.45 -16.93
N GLU A 194 20.83 -17.50 -16.65
CA GLU A 194 21.80 -18.29 -17.41
C GLU A 194 22.39 -19.37 -16.51
N ILE A 195 22.33 -20.61 -16.96
CA ILE A 195 23.00 -21.72 -16.31
C ILE A 195 24.06 -22.24 -17.30
N ARG A 196 25.33 -22.19 -16.91
CA ARG A 196 26.44 -22.69 -17.71
C ARG A 196 26.97 -23.96 -17.07
N VAL A 197 26.87 -25.07 -17.82
CA VAL A 197 27.49 -26.33 -17.45
C VAL A 197 28.81 -26.46 -18.20
N ASN A 198 29.89 -26.54 -17.49
CA ASN A 198 31.20 -26.74 -18.08
C ASN A 198 31.43 -28.22 -18.48
N PRO A 199 32.31 -28.51 -19.48
CA PRO A 199 32.60 -29.89 -19.86
C PRO A 199 33.14 -30.76 -18.72
N THR A 200 33.66 -30.16 -17.66
CA THR A 200 34.11 -30.81 -16.42
C THR A 200 32.97 -31.14 -15.44
N GLY A 201 31.71 -30.82 -15.77
CA GLY A 201 30.55 -31.07 -14.92
C GLY A 201 30.29 -30.02 -13.87
N ASN A 202 31.08 -28.95 -13.78
CA ASN A 202 30.79 -27.81 -12.90
C ASN A 202 29.70 -26.91 -13.49
N VAL A 203 28.80 -26.40 -12.63
CA VAL A 203 27.70 -25.50 -12.96
C VAL A 203 28.03 -24.11 -12.45
#